data_02045a77982f12cefdf2e58909a64189
#
_entry.id   02045a77982f12cefdf2e58909a64189
#
_cell.length_a   1.000
_cell.length_b   1.000
_cell.length_c   1.000
_cell.angle_alpha   90.00
_cell.angle_beta   90.00
_cell.angle_gamma   90.00
#
_symmetry.space_group_name_H-M   'P 1'
#
loop_
_entity.id
_entity.type
_entity.pdbx_description
1 polymer ?
#
loop_
_entity_poly.entity_id
_entity_poly.type
_entity_poly.pdbx_seq_one_letter_code
_entity_poly.pdbx_strand_id
1 'polypeptide(L)'
;MQEDANGRGAGPAPLRPPAPGAPVVVACLKLVELRAAVDPLTGAVTADPVSAGPSAADKAALEWALRIAETAGAEVVALCAGGTQSETMLLGALAAGAARALRVPLNGGESSAVVAAALAAGIRSLLPAARSGSGSGSGAASGGRLSSGSAAGGGWSSGSADGDGSGSVLVCCGDASVDRGSGSVPAFLAAELAAAQALGLIGLSLPAAPEANHGFELEVERRLDRGRRERLRLRPPCVVSVEAATARLRRATLAATLAARTAKVVVLDGALDSEALAGSAADGVELVAEEPFRPRTRVVPPPAGPGARERILDLTGSLQERPAARTLVLEPEAAADALLSTLAEWGELPEGVATGPRVSAQDGDDGYDETEAS
;
A
#
# COMPACT_ATOMS: atom_id res chain seq x y z
N MET A 1 -36.71 -13.37 45.46
CA MET A 1 -36.34 -13.82 44.09
C MET A 1 -36.47 -12.61 43.22
N GLN A 2 -35.40 -11.88 43.05
CA GLN A 2 -35.32 -10.67 42.24
C GLN A 2 -34.24 -10.94 41.22
N GLU A 3 -34.66 -11.07 39.93
CA GLU A 3 -33.77 -11.27 38.78
C GLU A 3 -33.14 -9.93 38.44
N ASP A 4 -31.83 -9.83 38.65
CA ASP A 4 -31.05 -8.71 38.16
C ASP A 4 -30.79 -8.86 36.64
N ALA A 5 -31.69 -8.26 35.84
CA ALA A 5 -31.51 -8.06 34.43
C ALA A 5 -30.57 -6.87 34.22
N ASN A 6 -29.29 -7.06 34.16
CA ASN A 6 -28.35 -6.11 33.60
C ASN A 6 -27.12 -6.74 32.96
N GLY A 7 -27.37 -7.56 31.92
CA GLY A 7 -26.35 -8.07 31.02
C GLY A 7 -25.90 -7.02 30.02
N ARG A 8 -25.34 -5.92 30.48
CA ARG A 8 -24.50 -5.05 29.62
C ARG A 8 -23.17 -5.78 29.46
N GLY A 9 -22.98 -6.39 28.29
CA GLY A 9 -21.71 -6.97 27.92
C GLY A 9 -20.59 -5.98 28.23
N ALA A 10 -19.61 -6.41 29.02
CA ALA A 10 -18.38 -5.67 29.24
C ALA A 10 -17.79 -5.36 27.87
N GLY A 11 -17.72 -4.08 27.54
CA GLY A 11 -17.01 -3.61 26.34
C GLY A 11 -15.60 -4.20 26.31
N PRO A 12 -14.96 -4.29 25.13
CA PRO A 12 -13.61 -4.79 25.02
C PRO A 12 -12.72 -4.10 26.05
N ALA A 13 -11.91 -4.90 26.75
CA ALA A 13 -10.99 -4.35 27.74
C ALA A 13 -10.17 -3.23 27.11
N PRO A 14 -10.01 -2.07 27.79
CA PRO A 14 -9.24 -0.98 27.24
C PRO A 14 -7.84 -1.47 26.86
N LEU A 15 -7.40 -1.07 25.66
CA LEU A 15 -6.05 -1.39 25.18
C LEU A 15 -5.05 -0.95 26.24
N ARG A 16 -4.24 -1.88 26.74
CA ARG A 16 -3.15 -1.51 27.64
C ARG A 16 -2.19 -0.63 26.84
N PRO A 17 -1.97 0.62 27.25
CA PRO A 17 -1.00 1.45 26.54
C PRO A 17 0.37 0.76 26.60
N PRO A 18 1.23 0.94 25.57
CA PRO A 18 2.61 0.47 25.64
C PRO A 18 3.29 1.07 26.88
N ALA A 19 4.34 0.40 27.36
CA ALA A 19 5.12 0.91 28.48
C ALA A 19 5.56 2.36 28.18
N PRO A 20 5.60 3.25 29.16
CA PRO A 20 6.05 4.63 28.95
C PRO A 20 7.41 4.65 28.26
N GLY A 21 7.54 5.35 27.13
CA GLY A 21 8.78 5.45 26.36
C GLY A 21 9.04 4.35 25.31
N ALA A 22 8.26 3.27 25.28
CA ALA A 22 8.43 2.25 24.24
C ALA A 22 7.78 2.71 22.90
N PRO A 23 8.49 2.58 21.75
CA PRO A 23 7.89 2.87 20.46
C PRO A 23 6.74 1.90 20.14
N VAL A 24 5.72 2.36 19.46
CA VAL A 24 4.64 1.53 18.93
C VAL A 24 4.99 1.15 17.50
N VAL A 25 5.14 -0.15 17.23
CA VAL A 25 5.36 -0.67 15.87
C VAL A 25 4.04 -1.22 15.32
N VAL A 26 3.58 -0.69 14.20
CA VAL A 26 2.32 -1.09 13.59
C VAL A 26 2.60 -1.76 12.24
N ALA A 27 2.05 -2.96 12.03
CA ALA A 27 2.01 -3.60 10.73
C ALA A 27 0.61 -3.44 10.13
N CYS A 28 0.48 -2.69 9.05
CA CYS A 28 -0.76 -2.55 8.31
C CYS A 28 -0.90 -3.72 7.33
N LEU A 29 -2.01 -4.44 7.42
CA LEU A 29 -2.29 -5.62 6.62
C LEU A 29 -3.60 -5.45 5.86
N LYS A 30 -3.64 -5.95 4.63
CA LYS A 30 -4.85 -5.98 3.81
C LYS A 30 -5.21 -7.41 3.47
N LEU A 31 -6.49 -7.77 3.66
CA LEU A 31 -7.01 -9.02 3.15
C LEU A 31 -7.25 -8.89 1.65
N VAL A 32 -6.61 -9.72 0.85
CA VAL A 32 -6.75 -9.76 -0.59
C VAL A 32 -7.01 -11.18 -1.06
N GLU A 33 -7.74 -11.32 -2.18
CA GLU A 33 -7.90 -12.59 -2.86
C GLU A 33 -6.60 -12.91 -3.61
N LEU A 34 -5.93 -13.98 -3.22
CA LEU A 34 -4.63 -14.37 -3.80
C LEU A 34 -4.78 -15.22 -5.06
N ARG A 35 -5.95 -15.79 -5.30
CA ARG A 35 -6.25 -16.68 -6.42
C ARG A 35 -7.67 -16.44 -6.93
N ALA A 36 -7.90 -15.25 -7.48
CA ALA A 36 -9.19 -14.98 -8.10
C ALA A 36 -9.37 -15.88 -9.33
N ALA A 37 -10.48 -16.59 -9.40
CA ALA A 37 -10.91 -17.32 -10.58
C ALA A 37 -11.86 -16.45 -11.38
N VAL A 38 -11.56 -16.24 -12.65
CA VAL A 38 -12.40 -15.48 -13.57
C VAL A 38 -13.12 -16.47 -14.48
N ASP A 39 -14.45 -16.42 -14.50
CA ASP A 39 -15.24 -17.17 -15.46
C ASP A 39 -15.00 -16.60 -16.87
N PRO A 40 -14.45 -17.38 -17.80
CA PRO A 40 -14.09 -16.86 -19.12
C PRO A 40 -15.29 -16.46 -19.98
N LEU A 41 -16.50 -16.94 -19.65
CA LEU A 41 -17.72 -16.64 -20.43
C LEU A 41 -18.42 -15.39 -19.93
N THR A 42 -18.50 -15.23 -18.61
CA THR A 42 -19.23 -14.14 -17.98
C THR A 42 -18.35 -13.00 -17.52
N GLY A 43 -17.04 -13.24 -17.33
CA GLY A 43 -16.12 -12.31 -16.70
C GLY A 43 -16.34 -12.19 -15.18
N ALA A 44 -17.23 -12.99 -14.62
CA ALA A 44 -17.50 -12.97 -13.18
C ALA A 44 -16.25 -13.45 -12.40
N VAL A 45 -15.90 -12.70 -11.35
CA VAL A 45 -14.80 -13.06 -10.46
C VAL A 45 -15.36 -13.86 -9.30
N THR A 46 -14.85 -15.07 -9.11
CA THR A 46 -15.17 -15.92 -7.97
C THR A 46 -14.01 -15.84 -6.98
N ALA A 47 -14.32 -15.36 -5.79
CA ALA A 47 -13.38 -15.35 -4.66
C ALA A 47 -13.51 -16.66 -3.87
N ASP A 48 -12.37 -17.26 -3.52
CA ASP A 48 -12.31 -18.40 -2.60
C ASP A 48 -11.82 -17.92 -1.23
N PRO A 49 -12.67 -17.91 -0.20
CA PRO A 49 -12.28 -17.46 1.13
C PRO A 49 -11.06 -18.19 1.71
N VAL A 50 -10.78 -19.40 1.23
CA VAL A 50 -9.60 -20.20 1.66
C VAL A 50 -8.31 -19.64 1.06
N SER A 51 -8.39 -19.03 -0.13
CA SER A 51 -7.25 -18.42 -0.80
C SER A 51 -7.04 -16.94 -0.43
N ALA A 52 -7.95 -16.36 0.34
CA ALA A 52 -7.80 -14.98 0.80
C ALA A 52 -6.76 -14.86 1.93
N GLY A 53 -5.95 -13.82 1.89
CA GLY A 53 -4.89 -13.61 2.88
C GLY A 53 -4.11 -12.33 2.67
N PRO A 54 -3.09 -12.07 3.50
CA PRO A 54 -2.20 -10.92 3.29
C PRO A 54 -1.31 -11.16 2.07
N SER A 55 -1.05 -10.11 1.31
CA SER A 55 -0.13 -10.15 0.16
C SER A 55 1.28 -10.58 0.59
N ALA A 56 2.14 -10.90 -0.36
CA ALA A 56 3.55 -11.20 -0.06
C ALA A 56 4.27 -9.97 0.52
N ALA A 57 3.91 -8.78 0.05
CA ALA A 57 4.45 -7.51 0.56
C ALA A 57 3.97 -7.23 1.99
N ASP A 58 2.70 -7.47 2.31
CA ASP A 58 2.19 -7.33 3.68
C ASP A 58 2.84 -8.34 4.64
N LYS A 59 3.11 -9.57 4.17
CA LYS A 59 3.86 -10.56 4.94
C LYS A 59 5.28 -10.09 5.23
N ALA A 60 5.94 -9.46 4.26
CA ALA A 60 7.27 -8.88 4.45
C ALA A 60 7.21 -7.70 5.43
N ALA A 61 6.20 -6.84 5.33
CA ALA A 61 6.00 -5.72 6.26
C ALA A 61 5.77 -6.20 7.70
N LEU A 62 4.97 -7.25 7.90
CA LEU A 62 4.78 -7.84 9.23
C LEU A 62 6.08 -8.43 9.78
N GLU A 63 6.87 -9.14 8.97
CA GLU A 63 8.15 -9.67 9.40
C GLU A 63 9.13 -8.57 9.81
N TRP A 64 9.19 -7.48 9.03
CA TRP A 64 10.02 -6.34 9.38
C TRP A 64 9.54 -5.65 10.65
N ALA A 65 8.23 -5.48 10.84
CA ALA A 65 7.68 -4.96 12.08
C ALA A 65 8.10 -5.81 13.29
N LEU A 66 8.05 -7.14 13.17
CA LEU A 66 8.47 -8.05 14.23
C LEU A 66 9.97 -7.92 14.53
N ARG A 67 10.84 -7.90 13.51
CA ARG A 67 12.29 -7.73 13.69
C ARG A 67 12.66 -6.39 14.33
N ILE A 68 11.99 -5.32 13.88
CA ILE A 68 12.19 -3.98 14.44
C ILE A 68 11.79 -3.96 15.91
N ALA A 69 10.62 -4.52 16.24
CA ALA A 69 10.14 -4.57 17.61
C ALA A 69 11.05 -5.40 18.53
N GLU A 70 11.53 -6.54 18.05
CA GLU A 70 12.51 -7.36 18.78
C GLU A 70 13.78 -6.58 19.11
N THR A 71 14.30 -5.77 18.18
CA THR A 71 15.50 -4.95 18.39
C THR A 71 15.22 -3.76 19.30
N ALA A 72 14.04 -3.14 19.17
CA ALA A 72 13.67 -1.95 19.94
C ALA A 72 13.08 -2.28 21.32
N GLY A 73 12.84 -3.54 21.65
CA GLY A 73 12.11 -3.92 22.86
C GLY A 73 10.66 -3.44 22.85
N ALA A 74 10.05 -3.37 21.67
CA ALA A 74 8.70 -2.85 21.42
C ALA A 74 7.70 -3.96 21.17
N GLU A 75 6.41 -3.61 21.19
CA GLU A 75 5.32 -4.49 20.79
C GLU A 75 4.87 -4.20 19.35
N VAL A 76 4.48 -5.26 18.63
CA VAL A 76 3.87 -5.14 17.29
C VAL A 76 2.37 -5.17 17.39
N VAL A 77 1.72 -4.21 16.74
CA VAL A 77 0.28 -4.21 16.55
C VAL A 77 -0.03 -4.48 15.07
N ALA A 78 -0.77 -5.57 14.80
CA ALA A 78 -1.30 -5.82 13.46
C ALA A 78 -2.61 -5.04 13.29
N LEU A 79 -2.70 -4.21 12.27
CA LEU A 79 -3.83 -3.34 12.00
C LEU A 79 -4.39 -3.60 10.60
N CYS A 80 -5.71 -3.71 10.49
CA CYS A 80 -6.42 -3.83 9.23
C CYS A 80 -7.64 -2.90 9.21
N ALA A 81 -7.83 -2.21 8.10
CA ALA A 81 -9.09 -1.55 7.78
C ALA A 81 -9.87 -2.44 6.80
N GLY A 82 -11.00 -3.00 7.25
CA GLY A 82 -11.76 -3.95 6.44
C GLY A 82 -12.90 -4.65 7.17
N GLY A 83 -13.55 -5.56 6.47
CA GLY A 83 -14.67 -6.36 6.97
C GLY A 83 -14.26 -7.45 7.95
N THR A 84 -15.26 -8.14 8.50
CA THR A 84 -15.07 -9.21 9.51
C THR A 84 -14.20 -10.38 8.99
N GLN A 85 -14.24 -10.66 7.70
CA GLN A 85 -13.42 -11.71 7.07
C GLN A 85 -11.91 -11.49 7.26
N SER A 86 -11.45 -10.25 7.50
CA SER A 86 -10.05 -9.95 7.76
C SER A 86 -9.55 -10.41 9.14
N GLU A 87 -10.44 -10.79 10.04
CA GLU A 87 -10.06 -11.24 11.38
C GLU A 87 -9.22 -12.51 11.36
N THR A 88 -9.51 -13.46 10.45
CA THR A 88 -8.69 -14.67 10.28
C THR A 88 -7.24 -14.32 9.93
N MET A 89 -7.02 -13.35 9.07
CA MET A 89 -5.69 -12.84 8.73
C MET A 89 -5.00 -12.22 9.95
N LEU A 90 -5.74 -11.43 10.73
CA LEU A 90 -5.23 -10.79 11.96
C LEU A 90 -4.87 -11.81 13.03
N LEU A 91 -5.64 -12.89 13.17
CA LEU A 91 -5.28 -14.02 14.04
C LEU A 91 -3.99 -14.70 13.57
N GLY A 92 -3.78 -14.79 12.25
CA GLY A 92 -2.51 -15.25 11.67
C GLY A 92 -1.33 -14.36 12.05
N ALA A 93 -1.51 -13.04 12.11
CA ALA A 93 -0.49 -12.10 12.54
C ALA A 93 -0.15 -12.26 14.04
N LEU A 94 -1.15 -12.50 14.89
CA LEU A 94 -0.94 -12.85 16.31
C LEU A 94 -0.15 -14.15 16.45
N ALA A 95 -0.47 -15.17 15.65
CA ALA A 95 0.26 -16.43 15.64
C ALA A 95 1.73 -16.25 15.21
N ALA A 96 2.01 -15.29 14.31
CA ALA A 96 3.37 -14.96 13.86
C ALA A 96 4.17 -14.15 14.89
N GLY A 97 3.53 -13.59 15.92
CA GLY A 97 4.21 -12.88 17.01
C GLY A 97 3.73 -11.44 17.26
N ALA A 98 2.72 -10.94 16.55
CA ALA A 98 2.12 -9.66 16.91
C ALA A 98 1.49 -9.75 18.30
N ALA A 99 1.69 -8.73 19.13
CA ALA A 99 1.16 -8.68 20.50
C ALA A 99 -0.34 -8.38 20.51
N ARG A 100 -0.82 -7.60 19.54
CA ARG A 100 -2.22 -7.17 19.44
C ARG A 100 -2.67 -7.14 17.98
N ALA A 101 -3.98 -7.32 17.79
CA ALA A 101 -4.61 -7.22 16.49
C ALA A 101 -5.83 -6.29 16.57
N LEU A 102 -5.87 -5.31 15.67
CA LEU A 102 -6.92 -4.32 15.59
C LEU A 102 -7.57 -4.33 14.21
N ARG A 103 -8.88 -4.15 14.18
CA ARG A 103 -9.65 -3.96 12.97
C ARG A 103 -10.46 -2.67 13.02
N VAL A 104 -10.30 -1.83 12.01
CA VAL A 104 -11.19 -0.70 11.76
C VAL A 104 -12.22 -1.15 10.73
N PRO A 105 -13.51 -1.12 11.05
CA PRO A 105 -14.53 -1.59 10.13
C PRO A 105 -14.61 -0.73 8.86
N LEU A 106 -14.46 -1.38 7.70
CA LEU A 106 -14.74 -0.84 6.38
C LEU A 106 -15.41 -1.91 5.54
N ASN A 107 -16.24 -1.50 4.58
CA ASN A 107 -17.02 -2.43 3.76
C ASN A 107 -16.25 -2.99 2.55
N GLY A 108 -15.16 -2.33 2.16
CA GLY A 108 -14.42 -2.60 0.92
C GLY A 108 -14.86 -1.67 -0.21
N GLY A 109 -13.99 -1.46 -1.17
CA GLY A 109 -14.27 -0.54 -2.28
C GLY A 109 -13.86 0.91 -2.03
N GLU A 110 -13.58 1.29 -0.78
CA GLU A 110 -13.19 2.65 -0.42
C GLU A 110 -11.91 3.11 -1.11
N SER A 111 -11.77 4.44 -1.29
CA SER A 111 -10.57 5.04 -1.84
C SER A 111 -9.36 4.83 -0.92
N SER A 112 -8.16 4.94 -1.47
CA SER A 112 -6.93 4.83 -0.67
C SER A 112 -6.84 5.89 0.43
N ALA A 113 -7.41 7.06 0.22
CA ALA A 113 -7.47 8.13 1.22
C ALA A 113 -8.37 7.74 2.40
N VAL A 114 -9.57 7.20 2.15
CA VAL A 114 -10.48 6.71 3.19
C VAL A 114 -9.84 5.58 4.00
N VAL A 115 -9.20 4.62 3.32
CA VAL A 115 -8.48 3.52 3.98
C VAL A 115 -7.36 4.07 4.87
N ALA A 116 -6.60 5.04 4.38
CA ALA A 116 -5.52 5.66 5.15
C ALA A 116 -6.04 6.43 6.37
N ALA A 117 -7.13 7.18 6.23
CA ALA A 117 -7.79 7.86 7.35
C ALA A 117 -8.27 6.86 8.42
N ALA A 118 -8.85 5.72 8.01
CA ALA A 118 -9.25 4.65 8.90
C ALA A 118 -8.06 4.06 9.66
N LEU A 119 -6.98 3.73 8.96
CA LEU A 119 -5.76 3.22 9.57
C LEU A 119 -5.14 4.26 10.52
N ALA A 120 -5.12 5.54 10.14
CA ALA A 120 -4.62 6.62 10.99
C ALA A 120 -5.44 6.76 12.27
N ALA A 121 -6.76 6.67 12.20
CA ALA A 121 -7.64 6.67 13.38
C ALA A 121 -7.31 5.48 14.30
N GLY A 122 -7.13 4.28 13.73
CA GLY A 122 -6.69 3.11 14.46
C GLY A 122 -5.34 3.31 15.15
N ILE A 123 -4.38 3.90 14.48
CA ILE A 123 -3.05 4.18 15.03
C ILE A 123 -3.13 5.22 16.15
N ARG A 124 -3.90 6.31 15.96
CA ARG A 124 -4.09 7.34 16.98
C ARG A 124 -4.70 6.78 18.27
N SER A 125 -5.57 5.77 18.18
CA SER A 125 -6.14 5.10 19.36
C SER A 125 -5.12 4.30 20.19
N LEU A 126 -3.97 3.97 19.62
CA LEU A 126 -2.88 3.26 20.29
C LEU A 126 -1.98 4.20 21.11
N LEU A 127 -2.03 5.47 20.80
CA LEU A 127 -1.14 6.46 21.40
C LEU A 127 -1.80 7.06 22.64
N PRO A 128 -1.02 7.39 23.69
CA PRO A 128 -1.55 8.09 24.84
C PRO A 128 -2.17 9.41 24.39
N ALA A 129 -3.38 9.71 24.89
CA ALA A 129 -4.01 11.00 24.63
C ALA A 129 -3.04 12.13 25.01
N ALA A 130 -2.73 13.00 24.07
CA ALA A 130 -1.94 14.19 24.35
C ALA A 130 -2.64 14.92 25.52
N ARG A 131 -1.91 15.11 26.62
CA ARG A 131 -2.44 15.89 27.75
C ARG A 131 -2.73 17.28 27.21
N SER A 132 -4.00 17.60 27.03
CA SER A 132 -4.45 18.96 26.79
C SER A 132 -4.07 19.78 28.04
N GLY A 133 -2.89 20.40 27.98
CA GLY A 133 -2.46 21.34 28.97
C GLY A 133 -3.48 22.49 28.99
N SER A 134 -4.37 22.50 29.96
CA SER A 134 -5.21 23.68 30.29
C SER A 134 -4.30 24.75 30.90
N GLY A 135 -3.51 25.37 30.04
CA GLY A 135 -2.82 26.63 30.36
C GLY A 135 -3.84 27.73 30.24
N SER A 136 -4.50 28.09 31.37
CA SER A 136 -5.23 29.33 31.50
C SER A 136 -4.25 30.51 31.50
N GLY A 137 -3.85 30.93 30.31
CA GLY A 137 -3.09 32.15 30.05
C GLY A 137 -4.08 33.23 29.58
N SER A 138 -4.59 34.04 30.47
CA SER A 138 -5.27 35.29 30.14
C SER A 138 -4.27 36.28 29.56
N GLY A 139 -4.32 36.53 28.27
CA GLY A 139 -3.54 37.53 27.55
C GLY A 139 -4.42 38.18 26.50
N ALA A 140 -4.75 39.44 26.72
CA ALA A 140 -5.66 40.26 25.92
C ALA A 140 -5.16 40.55 24.51
N ALA A 141 -6.09 40.51 23.61
CA ALA A 141 -6.32 41.19 22.36
C ALA A 141 -5.24 42.07 21.69
N SER A 142 -4.98 41.82 20.42
CA SER A 142 -5.11 42.86 19.39
C SER A 142 -5.34 42.23 18.02
N GLY A 143 -6.24 42.84 17.26
CA GLY A 143 -6.86 42.30 16.07
C GLY A 143 -5.95 42.19 14.86
N GLY A 144 -6.32 41.26 14.03
CA GLY A 144 -5.81 41.07 12.69
C GLY A 144 -6.74 40.12 11.93
N ARG A 145 -7.65 40.71 11.17
CA ARG A 145 -8.55 39.99 10.25
C ARG A 145 -7.74 39.43 9.11
N LEU A 146 -7.85 38.13 8.77
CA LEU A 146 -7.81 37.61 7.40
C LEU A 146 -8.28 36.17 7.34
N SER A 147 -9.40 36.03 6.72
CA SER A 147 -9.94 35.07 5.73
C SER A 147 -9.53 33.59 5.72
N SER A 148 -10.61 32.80 5.67
CA SER A 148 -10.86 31.55 4.94
C SER A 148 -10.09 30.29 5.30
N GLY A 149 -10.81 29.37 5.93
CA GLY A 149 -10.96 27.99 5.53
C GLY A 149 -9.74 27.10 5.57
N SER A 150 -9.57 26.37 6.65
CA SER A 150 -8.86 25.10 6.61
C SER A 150 -9.38 24.21 7.72
N ALA A 151 -9.82 23.03 7.34
CA ALA A 151 -10.23 21.96 8.21
C ALA A 151 -9.18 21.72 9.31
N ALA A 152 -9.62 21.65 10.55
CA ALA A 152 -8.80 21.39 11.70
C ALA A 152 -8.29 19.94 11.69
N GLY A 153 -7.22 19.67 10.93
CA GLY A 153 -6.37 18.52 11.14
C GLY A 153 -5.58 18.76 12.43
N GLY A 154 -5.78 17.94 13.46
CA GLY A 154 -4.92 17.92 14.64
C GLY A 154 -3.52 17.48 14.22
N GLY A 155 -2.71 18.43 13.77
CA GLY A 155 -1.33 18.19 13.39
C GLY A 155 -0.54 17.74 14.62
N TRP A 156 0.26 16.70 14.47
CA TRP A 156 1.32 16.39 15.40
C TRP A 156 2.24 17.61 15.46
N SER A 157 2.28 18.28 16.61
CA SER A 157 3.32 19.27 16.80
C SER A 157 4.65 18.57 16.65
N SER A 158 5.50 19.03 15.75
CA SER A 158 6.91 18.68 15.69
C SER A 158 7.55 19.19 16.98
N GLY A 159 7.32 18.45 18.07
CA GLY A 159 8.00 18.67 19.34
C GLY A 159 9.47 18.44 19.08
N SER A 160 10.25 19.44 19.44
CA SER A 160 11.71 19.39 19.53
C SER A 160 12.20 18.04 20.05
N ALA A 161 13.31 17.58 19.49
CA ALA A 161 13.97 16.28 19.69
C ALA A 161 14.43 15.98 21.15
N ASP A 162 13.90 16.65 22.14
CA ASP A 162 14.30 16.56 23.55
C ASP A 162 13.18 15.99 24.44
N GLY A 163 12.40 15.05 23.99
CA GLY A 163 11.34 14.44 24.79
C GLY A 163 11.45 12.93 24.85
N ASP A 164 11.44 12.41 26.01
CA ASP A 164 11.33 11.08 26.60
C ASP A 164 10.79 9.90 25.76
N GLY A 165 10.86 9.90 24.43
CA GLY A 165 10.46 8.77 23.56
C GLY A 165 8.99 8.34 23.67
N SER A 166 8.17 9.01 24.47
CA SER A 166 6.78 8.65 24.69
C SER A 166 5.89 9.09 23.52
N GLY A 167 5.61 8.15 22.63
CA GLY A 167 4.66 8.33 21.54
C GLY A 167 5.22 8.22 20.13
N SER A 168 6.45 7.75 19.95
CA SER A 168 6.97 7.47 18.62
C SER A 168 6.26 6.26 17.98
N VAL A 169 5.75 6.42 16.77
CA VAL A 169 5.11 5.35 16.00
C VAL A 169 5.90 5.05 14.74
N LEU A 170 6.12 3.76 14.49
CA LEU A 170 6.63 3.26 13.24
C LEU A 170 5.58 2.39 12.56
N VAL A 171 5.23 2.71 11.35
CA VAL A 171 4.24 1.96 10.57
C VAL A 171 4.92 1.24 9.42
N CYS A 172 4.70 -0.08 9.33
CA CYS A 172 5.16 -0.92 8.23
C CYS A 172 3.98 -1.34 7.36
N CYS A 173 4.08 -1.09 6.06
CA CYS A 173 3.09 -1.47 5.05
C CYS A 173 3.74 -2.30 3.94
N GLY A 174 2.97 -3.11 3.21
CA GLY A 174 3.38 -3.59 1.90
C GLY A 174 3.44 -2.44 0.89
N ASP A 175 4.31 -2.55 -0.11
CA ASP A 175 4.47 -1.53 -1.15
C ASP A 175 3.25 -1.47 -2.08
N ALA A 176 2.61 -2.60 -2.34
CA ALA A 176 1.42 -2.68 -3.18
C ALA A 176 0.53 -3.87 -2.81
N SER A 177 -0.76 -3.74 -3.06
CA SER A 177 -1.71 -4.84 -2.96
C SER A 177 -1.93 -5.50 -4.34
N VAL A 178 -2.14 -6.83 -4.35
CA VAL A 178 -2.31 -7.59 -5.60
C VAL A 178 -3.63 -7.30 -6.32
N ASP A 179 -4.61 -6.70 -5.65
CA ASP A 179 -5.92 -6.37 -6.22
C ASP A 179 -5.95 -5.00 -6.91
N ARG A 180 -5.40 -3.96 -6.28
CA ARG A 180 -5.41 -2.58 -6.81
C ARG A 180 -4.05 -2.11 -7.33
N GLY A 181 -2.96 -2.58 -6.75
CA GLY A 181 -1.60 -2.30 -7.21
C GLY A 181 -1.12 -0.86 -7.08
N SER A 182 -1.94 0.05 -6.55
CA SER A 182 -1.61 1.48 -6.53
C SER A 182 -0.46 1.86 -5.60
N GLY A 183 -0.25 1.10 -4.52
CA GLY A 183 0.76 1.42 -3.50
C GLY A 183 0.57 2.76 -2.80
N SER A 184 -0.61 3.40 -2.94
CA SER A 184 -0.82 4.78 -2.49
C SER A 184 -1.21 4.92 -1.01
N VAL A 185 -1.77 3.87 -0.39
CA VAL A 185 -2.21 3.91 1.02
C VAL A 185 -1.10 4.35 1.98
N PRO A 186 0.16 3.85 1.90
CA PRO A 186 1.22 4.30 2.79
C PRO A 186 1.52 5.80 2.69
N ALA A 187 1.44 6.38 1.49
CA ALA A 187 1.66 7.81 1.29
C ALA A 187 0.54 8.66 1.93
N PHE A 188 -0.73 8.30 1.70
CA PHE A 188 -1.86 8.95 2.35
C PHE A 188 -1.79 8.79 3.87
N LEU A 189 -1.41 7.61 4.36
CA LEU A 189 -1.27 7.35 5.79
C LEU A 189 -0.18 8.22 6.43
N ALA A 190 0.96 8.40 5.74
CA ALA A 190 2.01 9.28 6.21
C ALA A 190 1.52 10.75 6.30
N ALA A 191 0.76 11.20 5.30
CA ALA A 191 0.15 12.53 5.30
C ALA A 191 -0.85 12.68 6.47
N GLU A 192 -1.74 11.70 6.68
CA GLU A 192 -2.69 11.68 7.78
C GLU A 192 -2.02 11.73 9.16
N LEU A 193 -0.90 11.07 9.31
CA LEU A 193 -0.14 11.03 10.56
C LEU A 193 0.88 12.18 10.68
N ALA A 194 1.01 13.04 9.68
CA ALA A 194 2.09 14.03 9.59
C ALA A 194 3.48 13.40 9.86
N ALA A 195 3.69 12.18 9.37
CA ALA A 195 4.86 11.36 9.60
C ALA A 195 5.83 11.41 8.41
N ALA A 196 7.11 11.20 8.66
CA ALA A 196 8.08 10.96 7.60
C ALA A 196 7.72 9.68 6.82
N GLN A 197 8.07 9.62 5.52
CA GLN A 197 7.79 8.44 4.71
C GLN A 197 9.00 7.96 3.93
N ALA A 198 9.13 6.63 3.82
CA ALA A 198 10.04 6.00 2.87
C ALA A 198 9.34 4.79 2.23
N LEU A 199 9.08 4.86 0.95
CA LEU A 199 8.21 3.94 0.24
C LEU A 199 8.99 3.12 -0.80
N GLY A 200 8.52 1.88 -1.07
CA GLY A 200 9.13 0.98 -2.03
C GLY A 200 10.53 0.54 -1.61
N LEU A 201 10.69 0.17 -0.35
CA LEU A 201 11.98 -0.23 0.19
C LEU A 201 12.37 -1.62 -0.26
N ILE A 202 13.65 -1.76 -0.64
CA ILE A 202 14.27 -3.04 -1.02
C ILE A 202 15.18 -3.59 0.09
N GLY A 203 15.42 -2.81 1.14
CA GLY A 203 16.21 -3.22 2.29
C GLY A 203 15.97 -2.32 3.50
N LEU A 204 16.05 -2.92 4.68
CA LEU A 204 16.04 -2.24 5.96
C LEU A 204 17.18 -2.78 6.79
N SER A 205 17.86 -1.90 7.48
CA SER A 205 18.93 -2.24 8.43
C SER A 205 18.57 -1.69 9.80
N LEU A 206 18.71 -2.53 10.79
CA LEU A 206 18.53 -2.16 12.18
C LEU A 206 19.89 -1.82 12.77
N PRO A 207 20.06 -0.70 13.48
CA PRO A 207 21.29 -0.38 14.14
C PRO A 207 21.61 -1.47 15.18
N ALA A 208 22.89 -1.84 15.29
CA ALA A 208 23.35 -2.89 16.20
C ALA A 208 23.10 -2.58 17.69
N ALA A 209 22.98 -1.30 18.04
CA ALA A 209 22.51 -0.81 19.34
C ALA A 209 21.95 0.60 19.14
N PRO A 210 20.81 0.96 19.78
CA PRO A 210 20.37 2.34 19.82
C PRO A 210 21.42 3.17 20.55
N GLU A 211 21.94 4.21 19.89
CA GLU A 211 22.78 5.18 20.57
C GLU A 211 21.96 5.87 21.66
N ALA A 212 22.44 5.88 22.88
CA ALA A 212 21.73 6.31 24.09
C ALA A 212 21.11 7.73 24.00
N ASN A 213 21.55 8.55 23.05
CA ASN A 213 21.15 9.96 22.92
C ASN A 213 20.32 10.30 21.68
N HIS A 214 20.04 9.34 20.75
CA HIS A 214 19.41 9.67 19.46
C HIS A 214 18.06 8.99 19.20
N GLY A 215 17.55 8.22 20.15
CA GLY A 215 16.31 7.48 19.98
C GLY A 215 16.43 6.36 18.94
N PHE A 216 15.30 5.80 18.52
CA PHE A 216 15.24 4.72 17.53
C PHE A 216 15.43 5.30 16.11
N GLU A 217 16.37 4.78 15.35
CA GLU A 217 16.67 5.18 13.97
C GLU A 217 16.73 3.94 13.08
N LEU A 218 16.17 4.05 11.88
CA LEU A 218 16.23 3.03 10.84
C LEU A 218 17.08 3.50 9.68
N GLU A 219 17.94 2.64 9.18
CA GLU A 219 18.59 2.83 7.89
C GLU A 219 17.86 1.98 6.83
N VAL A 220 17.41 2.61 5.75
CA VAL A 220 16.60 1.98 4.74
C VAL A 220 17.17 2.23 3.35
N GLU A 221 16.88 1.30 2.43
CA GLU A 221 17.36 1.38 1.06
C GLU A 221 16.18 1.25 0.10
N ARG A 222 16.12 2.15 -0.89
CA ARG A 222 15.16 2.04 -1.99
C ARG A 222 15.85 2.07 -3.34
N ARG A 223 15.20 1.47 -4.33
CA ARG A 223 15.65 1.46 -5.71
C ARG A 223 15.31 2.75 -6.41
N LEU A 224 16.24 3.26 -7.20
CA LEU A 224 16.04 4.35 -8.14
C LEU A 224 16.30 3.87 -9.55
N ASP A 225 15.95 4.71 -10.53
CA ASP A 225 16.17 4.45 -11.94
C ASP A 225 17.64 4.19 -12.27
N ARG A 226 17.87 3.42 -13.34
CA ARG A 226 19.20 3.07 -13.86
C ARG A 226 20.07 2.34 -12.85
N GLY A 227 19.48 1.49 -12.00
CA GLY A 227 20.20 0.66 -11.03
C GLY A 227 20.77 1.41 -9.83
N ARG A 228 20.52 2.70 -9.71
CA ARG A 228 20.91 3.47 -8.53
C ARG A 228 20.11 3.04 -7.31
N ARG A 229 20.68 3.25 -6.14
CA ARG A 229 20.05 3.00 -4.86
C ARG A 229 20.22 4.22 -3.97
N GLU A 230 19.22 4.47 -3.16
CA GLU A 230 19.23 5.54 -2.18
C GLU A 230 19.15 4.95 -0.79
N ARG A 231 20.02 5.39 0.10
CA ARG A 231 20.00 5.05 1.52
C ARG A 231 19.49 6.24 2.31
N LEU A 232 18.51 5.98 3.16
CA LEU A 232 17.85 6.99 3.97
C LEU A 232 17.95 6.60 5.45
N ARG A 233 18.02 7.59 6.32
CA ARG A 233 17.84 7.43 7.75
C ARG A 233 16.51 7.99 8.16
N LEU A 234 15.76 7.21 8.90
CA LEU A 234 14.42 7.54 9.33
C LEU A 234 14.32 7.47 10.85
N ARG A 235 13.61 8.44 11.40
CA ARG A 235 13.22 8.46 12.82
C ARG A 235 11.70 8.48 12.92
N PRO A 236 11.11 7.75 13.88
CA PRO A 236 9.69 7.86 14.16
C PRO A 236 9.30 9.29 14.59
N PRO A 237 8.08 9.77 14.26
CA PRO A 237 7.04 9.03 13.58
C PRO A 237 7.32 8.86 12.08
N CYS A 238 7.24 7.62 11.59
CA CYS A 238 7.45 7.35 10.17
C CYS A 238 6.62 6.19 9.65
N VAL A 239 6.31 6.25 8.34
CA VAL A 239 5.64 5.20 7.58
C VAL A 239 6.60 4.66 6.54
N VAL A 240 6.79 3.35 6.54
CA VAL A 240 7.60 2.65 5.55
C VAL A 240 6.76 1.68 4.75
N SER A 241 7.05 1.52 3.46
CA SER A 241 6.51 0.41 2.68
C SER A 241 7.62 -0.42 2.07
N VAL A 242 7.44 -1.75 2.06
CA VAL A 242 8.48 -2.71 1.68
C VAL A 242 8.05 -3.59 0.53
N GLU A 243 8.99 -3.91 -0.37
CA GLU A 243 8.77 -4.90 -1.43
C GLU A 243 8.67 -6.31 -0.85
N ALA A 244 7.89 -7.16 -1.50
CA ALA A 244 7.64 -8.55 -1.07
C ALA A 244 8.91 -9.40 -0.90
N ALA A 245 9.95 -9.13 -1.71
CA ALA A 245 11.21 -9.89 -1.70
C ALA A 245 12.13 -9.56 -0.51
N THR A 246 11.82 -8.51 0.26
CA THR A 246 12.71 -8.01 1.33
C THR A 246 12.78 -8.90 2.55
N ALA A 247 11.69 -9.60 2.85
CA ALA A 247 11.64 -10.54 3.97
C ALA A 247 10.59 -11.63 3.72
N ARG A 248 10.82 -12.78 4.33
CA ARG A 248 9.83 -13.85 4.39
C ARG A 248 9.29 -13.96 5.80
N LEU A 249 7.96 -13.89 5.94
CA LEU A 249 7.30 -14.02 7.23
C LEU A 249 7.67 -15.35 7.89
N ARG A 250 8.07 -15.28 9.14
CA ARG A 250 8.36 -16.44 9.99
C ARG A 250 7.15 -17.37 10.09
N ARG A 251 7.43 -18.64 10.29
CA ARG A 251 6.37 -19.63 10.53
C ARG A 251 5.92 -19.55 11.98
N ALA A 252 4.61 -19.48 12.20
CA ALA A 252 4.03 -19.62 13.52
C ALA A 252 4.24 -21.04 14.03
N THR A 253 4.51 -21.19 15.32
CA THR A 253 4.50 -22.52 15.98
C THR A 253 3.07 -23.01 16.12
N LEU A 254 2.89 -24.33 16.26
CA LEU A 254 1.57 -24.90 16.52
C LEU A 254 0.95 -24.32 17.80
N ALA A 255 1.74 -24.17 18.86
CA ALA A 255 1.27 -23.59 20.12
C ALA A 255 0.78 -22.15 19.94
N ALA A 256 1.54 -21.31 19.22
CA ALA A 256 1.15 -19.93 18.91
C ALA A 256 -0.13 -19.87 18.03
N THR A 257 -0.23 -20.78 17.06
CA THR A 257 -1.42 -20.89 16.20
C THR A 257 -2.66 -21.27 17.01
N LEU A 258 -2.55 -22.22 17.92
CA LEU A 258 -3.66 -22.62 18.78
C LEU A 258 -4.05 -21.50 19.75
N ALA A 259 -3.09 -20.82 20.36
CA ALA A 259 -3.34 -19.68 21.23
C ALA A 259 -4.02 -18.53 20.47
N ALA A 260 -3.58 -18.23 19.25
CA ALA A 260 -4.17 -17.19 18.42
C ALA A 260 -5.65 -17.46 18.07
N ARG A 261 -6.06 -18.73 17.94
CA ARG A 261 -7.47 -19.09 17.65
C ARG A 261 -8.46 -18.64 18.73
N THR A 262 -8.01 -18.48 19.96
CA THR A 262 -8.81 -18.02 21.10
C THR A 262 -8.56 -16.54 21.44
N ALA A 263 -7.62 -15.91 20.74
CA ALA A 263 -7.32 -14.49 20.93
C ALA A 263 -8.44 -13.62 20.37
N LYS A 264 -8.54 -12.41 20.88
CA LYS A 264 -9.54 -11.43 20.43
C LYS A 264 -8.89 -10.42 19.52
N VAL A 265 -9.51 -10.18 18.37
CA VAL A 265 -9.25 -9.00 17.53
C VAL A 265 -10.06 -7.85 18.12
N VAL A 266 -9.40 -6.74 18.39
CA VAL A 266 -10.06 -5.53 18.88
C VAL A 266 -10.69 -4.80 17.71
N VAL A 267 -12.00 -4.60 17.77
CA VAL A 267 -12.74 -3.85 16.74
C VAL A 267 -12.91 -2.43 17.23
N LEU A 268 -12.48 -1.47 16.41
CA LEU A 268 -12.57 -0.04 16.70
C LEU A 268 -13.82 0.53 16.03
N ASP A 269 -15.00 0.19 16.58
CA ASP A 269 -16.27 0.72 16.11
C ASP A 269 -16.33 2.24 16.39
N GLY A 270 -16.79 3.03 15.41
CA GLY A 270 -16.88 4.47 15.53
C GLY A 270 -15.54 5.23 15.49
N ALA A 271 -14.45 4.56 15.12
CA ALA A 271 -13.14 5.19 14.95
C ALA A 271 -13.12 6.25 13.83
N LEU A 272 -14.10 6.19 12.94
CA LEU A 272 -14.33 7.19 11.90
C LEU A 272 -15.68 7.82 12.12
N ASP A 273 -15.69 9.10 12.43
CA ASP A 273 -16.91 9.91 12.35
C ASP A 273 -17.40 9.87 10.90
N SER A 274 -18.72 9.76 10.72
CA SER A 274 -19.30 9.74 9.37
C SER A 274 -18.96 11.00 8.56
N GLU A 275 -18.65 12.11 9.21
CA GLU A 275 -18.13 13.33 8.58
C GLU A 275 -16.69 13.19 8.09
N ALA A 276 -15.81 12.47 8.79
CA ALA A 276 -14.43 12.22 8.34
C ALA A 276 -14.41 11.30 7.11
N LEU A 277 -15.32 10.32 7.07
CA LEU A 277 -15.55 9.48 5.89
C LEU A 277 -16.12 10.29 4.71
N ALA A 278 -17.09 11.16 4.97
CA ALA A 278 -17.71 12.00 3.96
C ALA A 278 -16.75 13.09 3.44
N GLY A 279 -15.93 13.68 4.31
CA GLY A 279 -14.92 14.67 3.92
C GLY A 279 -13.81 14.10 3.03
N SER A 280 -13.41 12.84 3.26
CA SER A 280 -12.45 12.13 2.41
C SER A 280 -13.08 11.59 1.11
N ALA A 281 -14.40 11.38 1.08
CA ALA A 281 -15.15 11.01 -0.13
C ALA A 281 -15.48 12.21 -1.01
N ALA A 282 -15.32 13.44 -0.51
CA ALA A 282 -15.71 14.68 -1.19
C ALA A 282 -14.73 15.16 -2.28
N ASP A 283 -13.70 14.37 -2.61
CA ASP A 283 -12.69 14.74 -3.63
C ASP A 283 -13.21 14.68 -5.10
N GLY A 284 -14.51 14.73 -5.30
CA GLY A 284 -15.08 14.85 -6.64
C GLY A 284 -14.93 13.61 -7.52
N VAL A 285 -14.55 12.46 -6.93
CA VAL A 285 -14.49 11.17 -7.62
C VAL A 285 -15.71 10.35 -7.29
N GLU A 286 -16.56 10.08 -8.28
CA GLU A 286 -17.73 9.23 -8.18
C GLU A 286 -17.51 7.95 -8.96
N LEU A 287 -17.77 6.80 -8.36
CA LEU A 287 -17.80 5.52 -9.07
C LEU A 287 -19.08 5.48 -9.92
N VAL A 288 -18.93 5.66 -11.23
CA VAL A 288 -20.05 5.68 -12.15
C VAL A 288 -20.56 4.27 -12.47
N ALA A 289 -19.64 3.33 -12.66
CA ALA A 289 -19.96 1.94 -12.92
C ALA A 289 -18.79 1.02 -12.58
N GLU A 290 -19.10 -0.20 -12.18
CA GLU A 290 -18.17 -1.32 -12.08
C GLU A 290 -18.67 -2.43 -12.97
N GLU A 291 -17.91 -2.74 -14.01
CA GLU A 291 -18.30 -3.75 -15.00
C GLU A 291 -17.22 -4.85 -15.07
N PRO A 292 -17.60 -6.11 -15.29
CA PRO A 292 -16.62 -7.18 -15.47
C PRO A 292 -15.81 -6.92 -16.74
N PHE A 293 -14.49 -7.02 -16.63
CA PHE A 293 -13.60 -6.92 -17.78
C PHE A 293 -13.91 -8.04 -18.79
N ARG A 294 -14.31 -7.65 -19.98
CA ARG A 294 -14.48 -8.56 -21.11
C ARG A 294 -13.35 -8.32 -22.10
N PRO A 295 -12.38 -9.24 -22.22
CA PRO A 295 -11.35 -9.11 -23.24
C PRO A 295 -12.01 -9.08 -24.62
N ARG A 296 -11.58 -8.15 -25.48
CA ARG A 296 -12.05 -8.11 -26.86
C ARG A 296 -11.67 -9.39 -27.56
N THR A 297 -12.64 -10.08 -28.14
CA THR A 297 -12.38 -11.25 -28.96
C THR A 297 -11.63 -10.82 -30.22
N ARG A 298 -10.40 -11.26 -30.37
CA ARG A 298 -9.65 -11.07 -31.59
C ARG A 298 -10.06 -12.19 -32.57
N VAL A 299 -10.69 -11.84 -33.65
CA VAL A 299 -10.97 -12.78 -34.71
C VAL A 299 -9.66 -13.04 -35.46
N VAL A 300 -9.12 -14.24 -35.32
CA VAL A 300 -7.97 -14.67 -36.11
C VAL A 300 -8.51 -15.18 -37.46
N PRO A 301 -8.07 -14.60 -38.58
CA PRO A 301 -8.50 -15.10 -39.87
C PRO A 301 -8.05 -16.56 -40.04
N PRO A 302 -8.77 -17.35 -40.84
CA PRO A 302 -8.37 -18.73 -41.10
C PRO A 302 -6.95 -18.75 -41.71
N PRO A 303 -6.11 -19.74 -41.34
CA PRO A 303 -4.76 -19.81 -41.82
C PRO A 303 -4.71 -19.90 -43.34
N ALA A 304 -3.80 -19.14 -43.95
CA ALA A 304 -3.62 -19.12 -45.40
C ALA A 304 -2.80 -20.35 -45.86
N GLY A 305 -3.10 -20.78 -47.08
CA GLY A 305 -2.35 -21.82 -47.75
C GLY A 305 -3.18 -23.00 -48.23
N PRO A 306 -2.88 -23.54 -49.43
CA PRO A 306 -3.60 -24.65 -50.03
C PRO A 306 -3.34 -26.01 -49.34
N GLY A 307 -2.19 -26.17 -48.68
CA GLY A 307 -1.76 -27.41 -48.03
C GLY A 307 -1.90 -27.38 -46.50
N ALA A 308 -2.07 -28.54 -45.89
CA ALA A 308 -2.14 -28.63 -44.41
C ALA A 308 -0.85 -28.13 -43.73
N ARG A 309 0.31 -28.41 -44.34
CA ARG A 309 1.62 -27.98 -43.86
C ARG A 309 1.73 -26.45 -43.83
N GLU A 310 1.30 -25.79 -44.92
CA GLU A 310 1.34 -24.32 -45.02
C GLU A 310 0.45 -23.67 -44.00
N ARG A 311 -0.77 -24.20 -43.79
CA ARG A 311 -1.66 -23.73 -42.76
C ARG A 311 -1.12 -23.88 -41.34
N ILE A 312 -0.41 -24.97 -41.06
CA ILE A 312 0.27 -25.18 -39.78
C ILE A 312 1.41 -24.17 -39.58
N LEU A 313 2.21 -23.94 -40.63
CA LEU A 313 3.31 -22.97 -40.58
C LEU A 313 2.78 -21.53 -40.39
N ASP A 314 1.68 -21.17 -41.00
CA ASP A 314 1.02 -19.89 -40.83
C ASP A 314 0.46 -19.74 -39.38
N LEU A 315 -0.23 -20.75 -38.86
CA LEU A 315 -0.75 -20.78 -37.49
C LEU A 315 0.35 -20.68 -36.43
N THR A 316 1.50 -21.31 -36.69
CA THR A 316 2.63 -21.27 -35.75
C THR A 316 3.48 -20.01 -35.89
N GLY A 317 3.23 -19.19 -36.91
CA GLY A 317 4.05 -18.01 -37.23
C GLY A 317 5.46 -18.33 -37.64
N SER A 318 5.74 -19.61 -37.97
CA SER A 318 7.10 -20.07 -38.32
C SER A 318 7.61 -19.53 -39.65
N LEU A 319 6.73 -18.99 -40.49
CA LEU A 319 7.08 -18.33 -41.76
C LEU A 319 7.07 -16.81 -41.66
N GLN A 320 6.65 -16.26 -40.55
CA GLN A 320 6.65 -14.80 -40.35
C GLN A 320 8.05 -14.40 -39.88
N GLU A 321 8.79 -13.74 -40.74
CA GLU A 321 9.95 -12.98 -40.29
C GLU A 321 9.45 -11.92 -39.27
N ARG A 322 9.78 -12.12 -38.02
CA ARG A 322 9.54 -11.10 -37.03
C ARG A 322 10.46 -9.93 -37.33
N PRO A 323 9.94 -8.74 -37.64
CA PRO A 323 10.79 -7.58 -37.79
C PRO A 323 11.65 -7.44 -36.54
N ALA A 324 12.92 -7.16 -36.72
CA ALA A 324 13.82 -6.93 -35.59
C ALA A 324 13.25 -5.84 -34.71
N ALA A 325 13.40 -6.01 -33.39
CA ALA A 325 12.98 -4.97 -32.45
C ALA A 325 13.70 -3.67 -32.80
N ARG A 326 12.94 -2.63 -33.05
CA ARG A 326 13.46 -1.32 -33.43
C ARG A 326 13.32 -0.39 -32.20
N THR A 327 14.44 0.19 -31.78
CA THR A 327 14.45 1.23 -30.76
C THR A 327 14.49 2.58 -31.47
N LEU A 328 13.49 3.42 -31.22
CA LEU A 328 13.43 4.79 -31.73
C LEU A 328 13.76 5.74 -30.59
N VAL A 329 14.69 6.64 -30.79
CA VAL A 329 14.98 7.74 -29.86
C VAL A 329 14.45 8.99 -30.52
N LEU A 330 13.39 9.53 -29.99
CA LEU A 330 12.63 10.66 -30.55
C LEU A 330 12.38 11.71 -29.46
N GLU A 331 12.17 12.93 -29.89
CA GLU A 331 11.65 13.97 -29.01
C GLU A 331 10.24 13.61 -28.50
N PRO A 332 9.81 14.08 -27.31
CA PRO A 332 8.58 13.62 -26.66
C PRO A 332 7.32 13.69 -27.53
N GLU A 333 7.17 14.76 -28.33
CA GLU A 333 6.01 14.93 -29.23
C GLU A 333 6.05 13.90 -30.38
N ALA A 334 7.19 13.75 -31.03
CA ALA A 334 7.37 12.77 -32.10
C ALA A 334 7.25 11.32 -31.59
N ALA A 335 7.67 11.04 -30.35
CA ALA A 335 7.50 9.75 -29.71
C ALA A 335 6.02 9.44 -29.44
N ALA A 336 5.24 10.41 -29.00
CA ALA A 336 3.81 10.27 -28.83
C ALA A 336 3.09 9.97 -30.14
N ASP A 337 3.41 10.70 -31.21
CA ASP A 337 2.85 10.47 -32.55
C ASP A 337 3.20 9.08 -33.10
N ALA A 338 4.44 8.63 -32.91
CA ALA A 338 4.87 7.29 -33.31
C ALA A 338 4.12 6.18 -32.55
N LEU A 339 3.91 6.37 -31.26
CA LEU A 339 3.11 5.44 -30.44
C LEU A 339 1.66 5.41 -30.89
N LEU A 340 1.03 6.57 -31.10
CA LEU A 340 -0.35 6.64 -31.58
C LEU A 340 -0.51 5.98 -32.95
N SER A 341 0.44 6.23 -33.87
CA SER A 341 0.43 5.58 -35.18
C SER A 341 0.50 4.05 -35.06
N THR A 342 1.41 3.54 -34.22
CA THR A 342 1.57 2.10 -33.99
C THR A 342 0.32 1.49 -33.37
N LEU A 343 -0.27 2.14 -32.40
CA LEU A 343 -1.52 1.67 -31.77
C LEU A 343 -2.69 1.68 -32.77
N ALA A 344 -2.74 2.68 -33.66
CA ALA A 344 -3.73 2.72 -34.74
C ALA A 344 -3.56 1.55 -35.74
N GLU A 345 -2.32 1.26 -36.12
CA GLU A 345 -2.00 0.11 -37.00
C GLU A 345 -2.41 -1.23 -36.34
N TRP A 346 -2.31 -1.35 -35.04
CA TRP A 346 -2.74 -2.53 -34.29
C TRP A 346 -4.26 -2.57 -34.05
N GLY A 347 -4.98 -1.47 -34.38
CA GLY A 347 -6.43 -1.37 -34.17
C GLY A 347 -6.82 -1.22 -32.70
N GLU A 348 -5.92 -0.74 -31.85
CA GLU A 348 -6.13 -0.58 -30.41
C GLU A 348 -6.67 0.82 -30.06
N LEU A 349 -6.74 1.75 -31.03
CA LEU A 349 -7.31 3.07 -30.80
C LEU A 349 -8.82 3.09 -31.12
N PRO A 350 -9.64 3.80 -30.31
CA PRO A 350 -11.02 4.07 -30.62
C PRO A 350 -11.16 4.84 -31.96
N GLU A 351 -12.25 4.57 -32.69
CA GLU A 351 -12.57 5.33 -33.89
C GLU A 351 -12.69 6.82 -33.57
N GLY A 352 -11.94 7.66 -34.30
CA GLY A 352 -11.98 9.12 -34.15
C GLY A 352 -10.78 9.75 -33.44
N VAL A 353 -9.82 8.97 -32.96
CA VAL A 353 -8.55 9.53 -32.47
C VAL A 353 -7.70 9.91 -33.68
N ALA A 354 -7.42 11.24 -33.83
CA ALA A 354 -6.55 11.74 -34.88
C ALA A 354 -5.11 11.27 -34.64
N THR A 355 -4.59 10.49 -35.58
CA THR A 355 -3.16 10.18 -35.62
C THR A 355 -2.45 11.33 -36.36
N GLY A 356 -1.40 11.89 -35.73
CA GLY A 356 -0.57 12.93 -36.35
C GLY A 356 0.10 12.47 -37.64
N PRO A 357 0.82 13.35 -38.35
CA PRO A 357 1.44 13.03 -39.63
C PRO A 357 2.42 11.87 -39.49
N ARG A 358 2.33 10.92 -40.41
CA ARG A 358 3.23 9.75 -40.42
C ARG A 358 4.68 10.22 -40.54
N VAL A 359 5.50 9.91 -39.56
CA VAL A 359 6.94 10.07 -39.66
C VAL A 359 7.44 9.01 -40.65
N SER A 360 7.78 9.41 -41.86
CA SER A 360 8.44 8.54 -42.82
C SER A 360 9.81 8.16 -42.26
N ALA A 361 10.05 6.88 -42.11
CA ALA A 361 11.35 6.35 -41.71
C ALA A 361 12.37 6.72 -42.80
N GLN A 362 13.19 7.73 -42.55
CA GLN A 362 14.44 7.87 -43.29
C GLN A 362 15.46 6.92 -42.66
N ASP A 363 15.96 6.01 -43.51
CA ASP A 363 17.04 5.12 -43.14
C ASP A 363 18.29 5.95 -42.85
N GLY A 364 18.55 6.18 -41.59
CA GLY A 364 19.83 6.70 -41.11
C GLY A 364 20.80 5.51 -40.96
N ASP A 365 21.51 5.22 -42.01
CA ASP A 365 22.71 4.42 -42.01
C ASP A 365 23.85 5.30 -41.45
N ASP A 366 23.94 5.45 -40.14
CA ASP A 366 25.11 6.02 -39.51
C ASP A 366 25.98 4.89 -38.98
N GLY A 367 26.97 4.55 -39.87
CA GLY A 367 28.06 3.65 -39.55
C GLY A 367 28.80 4.09 -38.29
N TYR A 368 28.82 3.23 -37.30
CA TYR A 368 29.75 3.33 -36.19
C TYR A 368 31.15 2.95 -36.70
N ASP A 369 31.99 3.97 -36.82
CA ASP A 369 33.43 3.83 -37.07
C ASP A 369 34.08 3.35 -35.75
N GLU A 370 34.50 2.04 -35.77
CA GLU A 370 35.40 1.50 -34.74
C GLU A 370 36.80 1.99 -35.00
N THR A 371 37.22 3.08 -34.40
CA THR A 371 38.63 3.44 -34.28
C THR A 371 39.09 3.41 -32.83
N GLU A 372 39.87 2.34 -32.58
CA GLU A 372 41.08 2.27 -31.74
C GLU A 372 41.21 3.24 -30.54
N ALA A 373 41.31 2.65 -29.38
CA ALA A 373 42.17 3.18 -28.32
C ALA A 373 42.98 2.04 -27.69
N SER A 374 44.30 2.13 -27.92
CA SER A 374 45.36 1.36 -27.28
C SER A 374 45.40 1.56 -25.77
#